data_6db01e21a4f187cdf57035c77c3ce9dd
#
_entry.id   6db01e21a4f187cdf57035c77c3ce9dd
#
_cell.length_a   1.000
_cell.length_b   1.000
_cell.length_c   1.000
_cell.angle_alpha   90.00
_cell.angle_beta   90.00
_cell.angle_gamma   90.00
#
_symmetry.space_group_name_H-M   'P 1'
#
loop_
_entity.id
_entity.type
_entity.pdbx_description
1 polymer ?
#
loop_
_entity_poly.entity_id
_entity_poly.type
_entity_poly.pdbx_seq_one_letter_code
_entity_poly.pdbx_strand_id
1 'polypeptide(L)'
;PYPKPKTGSIIFHDYGFLCEELLLRKMSRQVSVNTPNNIRFLLRSLFGIGSRPECVLYLLTHEAGHPAEVAEAIGISVRGTQDALIELAESGLVLTRIKGKRKIEYWLSQKKWWEFLKNQPFNDMSLPIWVNWIAVFNALSGVWDVLEQIEPTCTSDYMKSSKLHEAMEKYIGRELLNSGIDITPLPSIKAGITIEEYTKRFEEFIKKVLGNK
;
A
#
# COMPACT_ATOMS: atom_id res chain seq x y z
N PRO A 1 -10.92 -25.51 -7.39
CA PRO A 1 -11.20 -25.43 -5.95
C PRO A 1 -10.10 -26.16 -5.20
N TYR A 2 -9.42 -25.45 -4.30
CA TYR A 2 -8.43 -26.09 -3.43
C TYR A 2 -9.16 -27.08 -2.53
N PRO A 3 -8.66 -28.30 -2.34
CA PRO A 3 -9.28 -29.25 -1.43
C PRO A 3 -9.28 -28.66 -0.02
N LYS A 4 -10.47 -28.58 0.60
CA LYS A 4 -10.55 -28.16 2.00
C LYS A 4 -9.81 -29.18 2.86
N PRO A 5 -8.98 -28.76 3.81
CA PRO A 5 -8.34 -29.67 4.73
C PRO A 5 -9.42 -30.46 5.48
N LYS A 6 -9.20 -31.77 5.63
CA LYS A 6 -10.17 -32.68 6.26
C LYS A 6 -10.25 -32.48 7.78
N THR A 7 -9.22 -31.91 8.35
CA THR A 7 -9.07 -31.61 9.78
C THR A 7 -8.60 -30.18 9.91
N GLY A 8 -9.23 -29.41 10.77
CA GLY A 8 -8.83 -28.03 11.02
C GLY A 8 -9.84 -27.27 11.85
N SER A 9 -9.48 -26.15 12.39
CA SER A 9 -10.38 -25.31 13.12
C SER A 9 -11.41 -24.67 12.18
N ILE A 10 -12.69 -24.96 12.40
CA ILE A 10 -13.82 -24.36 11.67
C ILE A 10 -13.71 -22.83 11.68
N ILE A 11 -13.26 -22.25 12.80
CA ILE A 11 -13.08 -20.80 12.95
C ILE A 11 -12.11 -20.24 11.91
N PHE A 12 -10.97 -20.91 11.66
CA PHE A 12 -10.03 -20.45 10.66
C PHE A 12 -10.57 -20.59 9.24
N HIS A 13 -11.35 -21.64 8.96
CA HIS A 13 -11.98 -21.82 7.65
C HIS A 13 -13.03 -20.76 7.36
N ASP A 14 -13.78 -20.32 8.36
CA ASP A 14 -14.78 -19.25 8.24
C ASP A 14 -14.13 -17.91 7.87
N TYR A 15 -12.87 -17.70 8.23
CA TYR A 15 -12.08 -16.53 7.86
C TYR A 15 -11.15 -16.76 6.63
N GLY A 16 -11.36 -17.84 5.89
CA GLY A 16 -10.61 -18.13 4.66
C GLY A 16 -9.19 -18.69 4.86
N PHE A 17 -8.83 -19.04 6.10
CA PHE A 17 -7.52 -19.64 6.37
C PHE A 17 -7.58 -21.17 6.25
N LEU A 18 -6.88 -21.73 5.26
CA LEU A 18 -6.75 -23.17 5.06
C LEU A 18 -5.64 -23.72 5.97
N CYS A 19 -5.83 -23.65 7.27
CA CYS A 19 -4.85 -24.12 8.25
C CYS A 19 -5.43 -25.31 9.03
N GLU A 20 -4.73 -26.43 9.06
CA GLU A 20 -5.15 -27.64 9.81
C GLU A 20 -4.90 -27.47 11.30
N GLU A 21 -3.72 -26.98 11.69
CA GLU A 21 -3.32 -26.76 13.06
C GLU A 21 -2.38 -25.54 13.15
N LEU A 22 -2.59 -24.72 14.17
CA LEU A 22 -1.75 -23.55 14.40
C LEU A 22 -0.64 -23.91 15.39
N LEU A 23 0.52 -24.28 14.87
CA LEU A 23 1.71 -24.56 15.65
C LEU A 23 2.43 -23.26 16.01
N LEU A 24 2.32 -22.83 17.25
CA LEU A 24 3.08 -21.69 17.77
C LEU A 24 4.55 -22.08 17.92
N ARG A 25 5.35 -21.82 16.90
CA ARG A 25 6.78 -22.17 16.88
C ARG A 25 7.65 -21.26 17.76
N LYS A 26 7.08 -20.24 18.41
CA LYS A 26 7.79 -19.21 19.20
C LYS A 26 8.99 -18.59 18.47
N MET A 27 8.90 -18.50 17.14
CA MET A 27 9.96 -17.97 16.27
C MET A 27 9.81 -16.47 15.99
N SER A 28 8.76 -15.84 16.55
CA SER A 28 8.59 -14.38 16.41
C SER A 28 9.75 -13.67 17.12
N ARG A 29 10.46 -12.85 16.38
CA ARG A 29 11.51 -11.98 16.91
C ARG A 29 10.96 -10.56 17.01
N GLN A 30 11.47 -9.78 17.95
CA GLN A 30 11.18 -8.36 17.96
C GLN A 30 11.64 -7.72 16.65
N VAL A 31 10.76 -6.93 16.05
CA VAL A 31 11.10 -6.19 14.83
C VAL A 31 12.07 -5.07 15.21
N SER A 32 13.23 -5.03 14.55
CA SER A 32 14.15 -3.92 14.73
C SER A 32 13.52 -2.65 14.18
N VAL A 33 13.27 -1.67 15.04
CA VAL A 33 12.72 -0.36 14.64
C VAL A 33 13.76 0.57 14.02
N ASN A 34 15.04 0.22 14.11
CA ASN A 34 16.17 1.06 13.68
C ASN A 34 16.50 0.95 12.19
N THR A 35 15.76 0.15 11.43
CA THR A 35 15.96 0.04 9.99
C THR A 35 15.03 0.98 9.21
N PRO A 36 15.48 1.57 8.09
CA PRO A 36 14.64 2.47 7.28
C PRO A 36 13.29 1.85 6.85
N ASN A 37 13.28 0.54 6.59
CA ASN A 37 12.07 -0.19 6.22
C ASN A 37 11.02 -0.23 7.35
N ASN A 38 11.45 -0.04 8.59
CA ASN A 38 10.61 -0.09 9.78
C ASN A 38 10.32 1.30 10.36
N ILE A 39 10.54 2.36 9.60
CA ILE A 39 10.34 3.76 10.01
C ILE A 39 8.95 4.01 10.62
N ARG A 40 7.91 3.34 10.11
CA ARG A 40 6.55 3.44 10.65
C ARG A 40 6.48 2.95 12.11
N PHE A 41 7.16 1.86 12.44
CA PHE A 41 7.22 1.36 13.82
C PHE A 41 8.00 2.31 14.73
N LEU A 42 9.09 2.89 14.23
CA LEU A 42 9.82 3.92 14.95
C LEU A 42 8.96 5.15 15.25
N LEU A 43 8.26 5.67 14.25
CA LEU A 43 7.36 6.81 14.43
C LEU A 43 6.20 6.49 15.38
N ARG A 44 5.65 5.26 15.32
CA ARG A 44 4.62 4.82 16.27
C ARG A 44 5.14 4.67 17.69
N SER A 45 6.39 4.31 17.89
CA SER A 45 7.00 4.29 19.23
C SER A 45 7.22 5.69 19.80
N LEU A 46 7.43 6.70 18.95
CA LEU A 46 7.60 8.10 19.36
C LEU A 46 6.26 8.82 19.62
N PHE A 47 5.28 8.63 18.74
CA PHE A 47 4.02 9.40 18.73
C PHE A 47 2.79 8.60 19.15
N GLY A 48 2.95 7.32 19.47
CA GLY A 48 1.83 6.41 19.71
C GLY A 48 1.19 5.93 18.39
N ILE A 49 0.11 5.15 18.52
CA ILE A 49 -0.67 4.66 17.38
C ILE A 49 -1.75 5.68 17.08
N GLY A 50 -1.88 6.11 15.82
CA GLY A 50 -2.89 7.07 15.40
C GLY A 50 -2.48 7.89 14.19
N SER A 51 -3.09 9.07 14.03
CA SER A 51 -2.88 9.93 12.87
C SER A 51 -1.49 10.59 12.84
N ARG A 52 -0.92 10.94 14.00
CA ARG A 52 0.36 11.67 14.07
C ARG A 52 1.53 10.96 13.37
N PRO A 53 1.85 9.70 13.68
CA PRO A 53 2.96 9.01 13.01
C PRO A 53 2.73 8.84 11.50
N GLU A 54 1.49 8.64 11.08
CA GLU A 54 1.17 8.50 9.66
C GLU A 54 1.28 9.83 8.92
N CYS A 55 0.86 10.96 9.54
CA CYS A 55 1.07 12.30 8.99
C CYS A 55 2.57 12.61 8.84
N VAL A 56 3.38 12.32 9.86
CA VAL A 56 4.84 12.54 9.78
C VAL A 56 5.45 11.66 8.69
N LEU A 57 5.06 10.39 8.60
CA LEU A 57 5.55 9.49 7.56
C LEU A 57 5.21 10.01 6.15
N TYR A 58 3.98 10.50 5.95
CA TYR A 58 3.58 11.11 4.69
C TYR A 58 4.47 12.31 4.35
N LEU A 59 4.65 13.26 5.28
CA LEU A 59 5.44 14.46 5.07
C LEU A 59 6.95 14.20 4.94
N LEU A 60 7.46 13.07 5.44
CA LEU A 60 8.85 12.63 5.22
C LEU A 60 9.10 12.20 3.77
N THR A 61 8.07 11.81 3.05
CA THR A 61 8.16 11.27 1.69
C THR A 61 7.57 12.20 0.64
N HIS A 62 6.89 13.27 1.05
CA HIS A 62 6.28 14.28 0.19
C HIS A 62 6.79 15.67 0.57
N GLU A 63 6.83 16.58 -0.39
CA GLU A 63 7.27 17.95 -0.15
C GLU A 63 6.37 18.70 0.84
N ALA A 64 5.06 18.54 0.69
CA ALA A 64 4.03 19.10 1.56
C ALA A 64 2.70 18.36 1.32
N GLY A 65 1.71 18.60 2.20
CA GLY A 65 0.37 18.03 2.02
C GLY A 65 -0.73 18.89 2.63
N HIS A 66 -1.86 18.96 1.95
CA HIS A 66 -3.10 19.49 2.50
C HIS A 66 -3.81 18.40 3.32
N PRO A 67 -4.50 18.71 4.45
CA PRO A 67 -5.11 17.67 5.30
C PRO A 67 -5.98 16.65 4.56
N ALA A 68 -6.73 17.06 3.55
CA ALA A 68 -7.56 16.14 2.77
C ALA A 68 -6.73 15.18 1.91
N GLU A 69 -5.66 15.66 1.29
CA GLU A 69 -4.74 14.83 0.48
C GLU A 69 -3.98 13.83 1.37
N VAL A 70 -3.52 14.30 2.54
CA VAL A 70 -2.86 13.44 3.52
C VAL A 70 -3.82 12.37 4.02
N ALA A 71 -5.06 12.75 4.38
CA ALA A 71 -6.09 11.84 4.88
C ALA A 71 -6.42 10.72 3.90
N GLU A 72 -6.56 11.06 2.63
CA GLU A 72 -6.80 10.11 1.54
C GLU A 72 -5.62 9.12 1.42
N ALA A 73 -4.40 9.63 1.42
CA ALA A 73 -3.19 8.79 1.26
C ALA A 73 -2.94 7.85 2.45
N ILE A 74 -3.24 8.28 3.69
CA ILE A 74 -3.02 7.47 4.90
C ILE A 74 -4.24 6.66 5.33
N GLY A 75 -5.40 6.87 4.69
CA GLY A 75 -6.64 6.13 4.98
C GLY A 75 -7.29 6.47 6.32
N ILE A 76 -7.11 7.71 6.81
CA ILE A 76 -7.69 8.20 8.07
C ILE A 76 -8.68 9.32 7.76
N SER A 77 -9.62 9.57 8.67
CA SER A 77 -10.58 10.66 8.48
C SER A 77 -9.90 12.02 8.33
N VAL A 78 -10.44 12.89 7.47
CA VAL A 78 -9.93 14.25 7.25
C VAL A 78 -9.81 15.02 8.54
N ARG A 79 -10.82 14.92 9.43
CA ARG A 79 -10.82 15.59 10.73
C ARG A 79 -9.66 15.12 11.62
N GLY A 80 -9.50 13.79 11.80
CA GLY A 80 -8.41 13.25 12.62
C GLY A 80 -7.03 13.55 12.06
N THR A 81 -6.90 13.66 10.74
CA THR A 81 -5.67 14.08 10.07
C THR A 81 -5.40 15.56 10.29
N GLN A 82 -6.43 16.41 10.17
CA GLN A 82 -6.33 17.85 10.40
C GLN A 82 -5.94 18.17 11.85
N ASP A 83 -6.60 17.53 12.82
CA ASP A 83 -6.29 17.71 14.24
C ASP A 83 -4.83 17.33 14.54
N ALA A 84 -4.37 16.19 14.02
CA ALA A 84 -2.98 15.75 14.17
C ALA A 84 -1.97 16.72 13.54
N LEU A 85 -2.25 17.24 12.35
CA LEU A 85 -1.37 18.20 11.66
C LEU A 85 -1.32 19.55 12.39
N ILE A 86 -2.42 20.00 12.97
CA ILE A 86 -2.48 21.22 13.80
C ILE A 86 -1.61 21.03 15.04
N GLU A 87 -1.80 19.93 15.80
CA GLU A 87 -1.01 19.64 17.00
C GLU A 87 0.49 19.53 16.69
N LEU A 88 0.86 18.90 15.57
CA LEU A 88 2.24 18.81 15.13
C LEU A 88 2.82 20.18 14.73
N ALA A 89 2.01 21.06 14.17
CA ALA A 89 2.41 22.41 13.82
C ALA A 89 2.54 23.31 15.07
N GLU A 90 1.62 23.21 16.01
CA GLU A 90 1.68 23.93 17.30
C GLU A 90 2.90 23.54 18.13
N SER A 91 3.32 22.27 18.05
CA SER A 91 4.55 21.81 18.68
C SER A 91 5.84 22.19 17.94
N GLY A 92 5.73 22.81 16.76
CA GLY A 92 6.88 23.18 15.92
C GLY A 92 7.55 22.02 15.18
N LEU A 93 6.99 20.82 15.26
CA LEU A 93 7.51 19.64 14.57
C LEU A 93 7.23 19.67 13.06
N VAL A 94 6.13 20.29 12.69
CA VAL A 94 5.68 20.50 11.31
C VAL A 94 5.49 21.99 11.09
N LEU A 95 5.72 22.44 9.88
CA LEU A 95 5.58 23.85 9.49
C LEU A 95 4.39 24.01 8.57
N THR A 96 3.84 25.22 8.50
CA THR A 96 2.73 25.55 7.62
C THR A 96 3.15 26.51 6.53
N ARG A 97 2.56 26.38 5.34
CA ARG A 97 2.65 27.37 4.27
C ARG A 97 1.28 27.61 3.64
N ILE A 98 1.08 28.78 3.10
CA ILE A 98 -0.15 29.12 2.38
C ILE A 98 0.10 28.93 0.89
N LYS A 99 -0.70 28.05 0.25
CA LYS A 99 -0.68 27.83 -1.19
C LYS A 99 -1.92 28.46 -1.83
N GLY A 100 -1.72 29.38 -2.78
CA GLY A 100 -2.82 30.10 -3.42
C GLY A 100 -3.63 30.98 -2.46
N LYS A 101 -4.93 31.12 -2.71
CA LYS A 101 -5.75 32.09 -1.99
C LYS A 101 -6.12 31.71 -0.54
N ARG A 102 -6.11 30.43 -0.14
CA ARG A 102 -6.54 30.00 1.22
C ARG A 102 -6.16 28.55 1.61
N LYS A 103 -5.39 27.81 0.81
CA LYS A 103 -5.03 26.44 1.17
C LYS A 103 -3.82 26.44 2.09
N ILE A 104 -3.98 25.90 3.29
CA ILE A 104 -2.87 25.65 4.21
C ILE A 104 -2.30 24.28 3.88
N GLU A 105 -1.03 24.24 3.55
CA GLU A 105 -0.25 23.01 3.41
C GLU A 105 0.71 22.88 4.60
N TYR A 106 0.91 21.65 5.01
CA TYR A 106 1.83 21.26 6.06
C TYR A 106 3.07 20.64 5.44
N TRP A 107 4.22 20.93 6.00
CA TRP A 107 5.49 20.39 5.53
C TRP A 107 6.50 20.24 6.67
N LEU A 108 7.54 19.47 6.45
CA LEU A 108 8.65 19.33 7.40
C LEU A 108 10.00 19.33 6.67
N SER A 109 11.06 19.64 7.42
CA SER A 109 12.41 19.52 6.88
C SER A 109 12.83 18.05 6.87
N GLN A 110 12.69 17.38 5.71
CA GLN A 110 13.05 15.97 5.55
C GLN A 110 14.48 15.69 6.07
N LYS A 111 15.45 16.53 5.70
CA LYS A 111 16.85 16.39 6.13
C LYS A 111 16.98 16.36 7.65
N LYS A 112 16.43 17.36 8.36
CA LYS A 112 16.51 17.46 9.83
C LYS A 112 15.80 16.27 10.51
N TRP A 113 14.66 15.85 9.97
CA TRP A 113 13.94 14.71 10.49
C TRP A 113 14.69 13.39 10.29
N TRP A 114 15.33 13.20 9.13
CA TRP A 114 16.15 12.00 8.90
C TRP A 114 17.39 11.97 9.80
N GLU A 115 18.04 13.09 10.00
CA GLU A 115 19.16 13.21 10.96
C GLU A 115 18.71 12.84 12.38
N PHE A 116 17.54 13.33 12.81
CA PHE A 116 16.98 13.00 14.10
C PHE A 116 16.60 11.52 14.23
N LEU A 117 15.93 10.96 13.24
CA LEU A 117 15.44 9.57 13.31
C LEU A 117 16.55 8.52 13.19
N LYS A 118 17.62 8.82 12.47
CA LYS A 118 18.74 7.90 12.28
C LYS A 118 19.83 8.06 13.33
N ASN A 119 19.80 9.14 14.08
CA ASN A 119 20.89 9.53 14.98
C ASN A 119 22.29 9.49 14.30
N GLN A 120 22.34 9.76 13.00
CA GLN A 120 23.54 9.78 12.16
C GLN A 120 23.41 10.89 11.11
N PRO A 121 24.53 11.50 10.66
CA PRO A 121 24.48 12.48 9.59
C PRO A 121 23.83 11.90 8.34
N PHE A 122 23.06 12.72 7.68
CA PHE A 122 22.36 12.37 6.44
C PHE A 122 23.38 12.13 5.33
N ASN A 123 23.73 10.89 5.10
CA ASN A 123 24.38 10.47 3.88
C ASN A 123 23.28 10.14 2.86
N ASP A 124 23.51 10.47 1.61
CA ASP A 124 22.59 10.42 0.45
C ASP A 124 21.98 9.03 0.16
N MET A 125 21.67 8.28 1.22
CA MET A 125 20.90 7.06 1.10
C MET A 125 19.49 7.42 0.68
N SER A 126 19.02 6.81 -0.37
CA SER A 126 17.67 6.98 -0.91
C SER A 126 16.62 7.05 0.21
N LEU A 127 15.88 8.16 0.23
CA LEU A 127 14.71 8.29 1.10
C LEU A 127 13.72 7.18 0.76
N PRO A 128 13.00 6.64 1.75
CA PRO A 128 11.95 5.67 1.45
C PRO A 128 10.92 6.30 0.51
N ILE A 129 10.53 5.56 -0.49
CA ILE A 129 9.47 5.94 -1.42
C ILE A 129 8.14 5.66 -0.74
N TRP A 130 7.23 6.61 -0.84
CA TRP A 130 5.85 6.39 -0.41
C TRP A 130 5.17 5.38 -1.32
N VAL A 131 4.59 4.34 -0.73
CA VAL A 131 3.70 3.42 -1.42
C VAL A 131 2.29 3.60 -0.87
N ASN A 132 1.36 3.99 -1.73
CA ASN A 132 -0.05 4.05 -1.37
C ASN A 132 -0.64 2.64 -1.34
N TRP A 133 -0.51 1.98 -0.19
CA TRP A 133 -0.99 0.61 0.01
C TRP A 133 -2.50 0.48 -0.16
N ILE A 134 -3.27 1.55 0.07
CA ILE A 134 -4.72 1.56 -0.14
C ILE A 134 -5.02 1.37 -1.62
N ALA A 135 -4.34 2.12 -2.49
CA ALA A 135 -4.47 1.96 -3.93
C ALA A 135 -4.05 0.56 -4.40
N VAL A 136 -2.96 0.02 -3.82
CA VAL A 136 -2.52 -1.36 -4.12
C VAL A 136 -3.59 -2.39 -3.74
N PHE A 137 -4.12 -2.32 -2.53
CA PHE A 137 -5.14 -3.28 -2.08
C PHE A 137 -6.46 -3.12 -2.83
N ASN A 138 -6.89 -1.91 -3.15
CA ASN A 138 -8.06 -1.67 -3.97
C ASN A 138 -7.90 -2.27 -5.38
N ALA A 139 -6.74 -2.10 -5.99
CA ALA A 139 -6.43 -2.70 -7.27
C ALA A 139 -6.50 -4.24 -7.22
N LEU A 140 -5.86 -4.85 -6.23
CA LEU A 140 -5.83 -6.30 -6.07
C LEU A 140 -7.23 -6.87 -5.76
N SER A 141 -8.00 -6.21 -4.87
CA SER A 141 -9.38 -6.61 -4.56
C SER A 141 -10.27 -6.52 -5.80
N GLY A 142 -10.19 -5.42 -6.55
CA GLY A 142 -11.00 -5.27 -7.76
C GLY A 142 -10.70 -6.32 -8.84
N VAL A 143 -9.44 -6.72 -8.99
CA VAL A 143 -9.08 -7.83 -9.90
C VAL A 143 -9.59 -9.16 -9.36
N TRP A 144 -9.48 -9.39 -8.06
CA TRP A 144 -9.98 -10.60 -7.42
C TRP A 144 -11.49 -10.78 -7.62
N ASP A 145 -12.27 -9.73 -7.38
CA ASP A 145 -13.73 -9.74 -7.57
C ASP A 145 -14.11 -10.11 -9.02
N VAL A 146 -13.34 -9.62 -10.00
CA VAL A 146 -13.58 -9.97 -11.40
C VAL A 146 -13.21 -11.44 -11.68
N LEU A 147 -12.11 -11.93 -11.13
CA LEU A 147 -11.70 -13.34 -11.28
C LEU A 147 -12.76 -14.30 -10.71
N GLU A 148 -13.33 -14.00 -9.54
CA GLU A 148 -14.41 -14.82 -8.97
C GLU A 148 -15.67 -14.84 -9.85
N GLN A 149 -15.96 -13.76 -10.56
CA GLN A 149 -17.12 -13.65 -11.43
C GLN A 149 -16.92 -14.27 -12.82
N ILE A 150 -15.69 -14.39 -13.29
CA ILE A 150 -15.37 -14.88 -14.63
C ILE A 150 -15.78 -16.37 -14.79
N GLU A 151 -15.45 -17.22 -13.83
CA GLU A 151 -15.73 -18.66 -13.95
C GLU A 151 -17.23 -18.96 -14.09
N PRO A 152 -18.15 -18.42 -13.25
CA PRO A 152 -19.56 -18.74 -13.36
C PRO A 152 -20.28 -18.04 -14.52
N THR A 153 -19.75 -16.96 -15.07
CA THR A 153 -20.48 -16.12 -16.05
C THR A 153 -19.95 -16.22 -17.48
N CYS A 154 -18.72 -16.67 -17.68
CA CYS A 154 -18.09 -16.70 -18.99
C CYS A 154 -17.91 -18.12 -19.52
N THR A 155 -18.50 -18.41 -20.68
CA THR A 155 -18.47 -19.73 -21.34
C THR A 155 -17.31 -19.89 -22.32
N SER A 156 -16.71 -18.79 -22.80
CA SER A 156 -15.60 -18.83 -23.75
C SER A 156 -14.33 -18.17 -23.19
N ASP A 157 -13.18 -18.70 -23.57
CA ASP A 157 -11.86 -18.16 -23.17
C ASP A 157 -11.62 -16.75 -23.68
N TYR A 158 -12.20 -16.40 -24.83
CA TYR A 158 -12.16 -15.03 -25.35
C TYR A 158 -12.88 -14.05 -24.43
N MET A 159 -14.08 -14.40 -23.95
CA MET A 159 -14.82 -13.55 -23.01
C MET A 159 -14.10 -13.43 -21.66
N LYS A 160 -13.49 -14.52 -21.19
CA LYS A 160 -12.71 -14.53 -19.96
C LYS A 160 -11.51 -13.59 -20.08
N SER A 161 -10.73 -13.71 -21.16
CA SER A 161 -9.57 -12.86 -21.39
C SER A 161 -9.94 -11.39 -21.59
N SER A 162 -11.06 -11.09 -22.26
CA SER A 162 -11.55 -9.73 -22.44
C SER A 162 -11.96 -9.07 -21.10
N LYS A 163 -12.69 -9.78 -20.25
CA LYS A 163 -13.04 -9.28 -18.91
C LYS A 163 -11.84 -9.09 -18.01
N LEU A 164 -10.88 -10.01 -18.07
CA LEU A 164 -9.65 -9.87 -17.30
C LEU A 164 -8.84 -8.65 -17.76
N HIS A 165 -8.81 -8.40 -19.07
CA HIS A 165 -8.17 -7.20 -19.62
C HIS A 165 -8.84 -5.91 -19.11
N GLU A 166 -10.16 -5.85 -19.19
CA GLU A 166 -10.92 -4.72 -18.67
C GLU A 166 -10.64 -4.47 -17.18
N ALA A 167 -10.58 -5.54 -16.38
CA ALA A 167 -10.22 -5.46 -14.97
C ALA A 167 -8.80 -4.93 -14.77
N MET A 168 -7.85 -5.40 -15.57
CA MET A 168 -6.47 -4.96 -15.52
C MET A 168 -6.33 -3.48 -15.88
N GLU A 169 -6.99 -3.00 -16.91
CA GLU A 169 -6.97 -1.58 -17.27
C GLU A 169 -7.65 -0.71 -16.19
N LYS A 170 -8.80 -1.16 -15.68
CA LYS A 170 -9.59 -0.40 -14.73
C LYS A 170 -8.93 -0.32 -13.36
N TYR A 171 -8.49 -1.45 -12.80
CA TYR A 171 -8.01 -1.54 -11.44
C TYR A 171 -6.50 -1.40 -11.34
N ILE A 172 -5.74 -2.05 -12.20
CA ILE A 172 -4.28 -2.00 -12.14
C ILE A 172 -3.74 -0.78 -12.85
N GLY A 173 -4.18 -0.51 -14.07
CA GLY A 173 -3.69 0.63 -14.86
C GLY A 173 -3.96 1.99 -14.21
N ARG A 174 -5.09 2.16 -13.53
CA ARG A 174 -5.44 3.42 -12.88
C ARG A 174 -4.98 3.49 -11.42
N GLU A 175 -5.30 2.49 -10.63
CA GLU A 175 -5.06 2.53 -9.18
C GLU A 175 -3.57 2.37 -8.84
N LEU A 176 -2.87 1.46 -9.50
CA LEU A 176 -1.44 1.28 -9.24
C LEU A 176 -0.57 2.43 -9.76
N LEU A 177 -0.97 3.15 -10.80
CA LEU A 177 -0.26 4.38 -11.21
C LEU A 177 -0.19 5.40 -10.07
N ASN A 178 -1.20 5.44 -9.22
CA ASN A 178 -1.28 6.34 -8.07
C ASN A 178 -0.60 5.76 -6.81
N SER A 179 -0.06 4.54 -6.89
CA SER A 179 0.51 3.87 -5.72
C SER A 179 1.95 4.28 -5.40
N GLY A 180 2.65 4.94 -6.33
CA GLY A 180 4.09 5.21 -6.21
C GLY A 180 4.98 3.99 -6.50
N ILE A 181 4.40 2.87 -6.92
CA ILE A 181 5.15 1.69 -7.39
C ILE A 181 5.48 1.91 -8.86
N ASP A 182 6.75 1.69 -9.23
CA ASP A 182 7.15 1.71 -10.65
C ASP A 182 6.52 0.51 -11.37
N ILE A 183 5.46 0.83 -12.11
CA ILE A 183 4.74 -0.17 -12.90
C ILE A 183 5.38 -0.19 -14.27
N THR A 184 6.22 -1.17 -14.51
CA THR A 184 6.59 -1.51 -15.89
C THR A 184 5.33 -1.80 -16.70
N PRO A 185 5.34 -1.52 -18.03
CA PRO A 185 4.13 -1.59 -18.84
C PRO A 185 3.35 -2.86 -18.56
N LEU A 186 2.05 -2.69 -18.29
CA LEU A 186 1.10 -3.78 -18.09
C LEU A 186 1.20 -4.78 -19.23
N PRO A 187 1.07 -6.09 -18.95
CA PRO A 187 1.02 -7.09 -20.00
C PRO A 187 -0.07 -6.72 -21.01
N SER A 188 0.31 -6.36 -22.22
CA SER A 188 -0.66 -6.05 -23.26
C SER A 188 -1.31 -7.36 -23.74
N ILE A 189 -2.63 -7.36 -23.86
CA ILE A 189 -3.33 -8.42 -24.57
C ILE A 189 -3.21 -8.15 -26.06
N LYS A 190 -2.57 -9.09 -26.74
CA LYS A 190 -2.65 -9.19 -28.21
C LYS A 190 -3.81 -10.10 -28.56
N ALA A 191 -4.54 -9.78 -29.62
CA ALA A 191 -5.58 -10.67 -30.13
C ALA A 191 -5.02 -12.09 -30.33
N GLY A 192 -5.67 -13.11 -29.75
CA GLY A 192 -5.26 -14.50 -29.84
C GLY A 192 -4.47 -15.07 -28.66
N ILE A 193 -4.19 -14.29 -27.62
CA ILE A 193 -3.59 -14.82 -26.38
C ILE A 193 -4.62 -15.66 -25.61
N THR A 194 -4.23 -16.86 -25.21
CA THR A 194 -5.05 -17.72 -24.35
C THR A 194 -5.11 -17.17 -22.94
N ILE A 195 -6.16 -17.54 -22.18
CA ILE A 195 -6.30 -17.12 -20.79
C ILE A 195 -5.14 -17.61 -19.93
N GLU A 196 -4.64 -18.82 -20.20
CA GLU A 196 -3.50 -19.41 -19.47
C GLU A 196 -2.22 -18.60 -19.69
N GLU A 197 -1.94 -18.20 -20.92
CA GLU A 197 -0.77 -17.37 -21.24
C GLU A 197 -0.89 -15.98 -20.61
N TYR A 198 -2.09 -15.40 -20.59
CA TYR A 198 -2.33 -14.12 -19.95
C TYR A 198 -2.17 -14.20 -18.44
N THR A 199 -2.74 -15.23 -17.81
CA THR A 199 -2.60 -15.47 -16.36
C THR A 199 -1.13 -15.61 -15.97
N LYS A 200 -0.34 -16.36 -16.75
CA LYS A 200 1.10 -16.50 -16.52
C LYS A 200 1.83 -15.17 -16.59
N ARG A 201 1.56 -14.35 -17.60
CA ARG A 201 2.15 -12.99 -17.71
C ARG A 201 1.73 -12.09 -16.56
N PHE A 202 0.50 -12.22 -16.09
CA PHE A 202 0.01 -11.49 -14.93
C PHE A 202 0.71 -11.93 -13.65
N GLU A 203 0.89 -13.22 -13.43
CA GLU A 203 1.65 -13.72 -12.28
C GLU A 203 3.11 -13.23 -12.28
N GLU A 204 3.75 -13.24 -13.45
CA GLU A 204 5.11 -12.72 -13.61
C GLU A 204 5.16 -11.22 -13.31
N PHE A 205 4.16 -10.47 -13.78
CA PHE A 205 4.02 -9.04 -13.46
C PHE A 205 3.86 -8.81 -11.96
N ILE A 206 2.95 -9.52 -11.29
CA ILE A 206 2.75 -9.41 -9.84
C ILE A 206 4.02 -9.79 -9.07
N LYS A 207 4.70 -10.88 -9.45
CA LYS A 207 5.99 -11.26 -8.84
C LYS A 207 7.03 -10.16 -9.00
N LYS A 208 7.08 -9.51 -10.16
CA LYS A 208 8.00 -8.38 -10.41
C LYS A 208 7.66 -7.17 -9.55
N VAL A 209 6.37 -6.80 -9.46
CA VAL A 209 5.90 -5.66 -8.64
C VAL A 209 6.15 -5.90 -7.15
N LEU A 210 5.92 -7.12 -6.65
CA LEU A 210 6.10 -7.47 -5.24
C LEU A 210 7.54 -7.88 -4.90
N GLY A 211 8.32 -8.32 -5.88
CA GLY A 211 9.66 -8.86 -5.70
C GLY A 211 10.81 -7.88 -5.95
N ASN A 212 10.55 -6.72 -6.53
CA ASN A 212 11.54 -5.67 -6.71
C ASN A 212 11.74 -4.91 -5.39
N LYS A 213 12.49 -5.53 -4.48
CA LYS A 213 13.12 -4.89 -3.32
C LYS A 213 14.61 -5.08 -3.37
#